data_373ad739c0673df4f8ecee790b03c3b5
#
_entry.id   373ad739c0673df4f8ecee790b03c3b5
#
_cell.length_a   1.000
_cell.length_b   1.000
_cell.length_c   1.000
_cell.angle_alpha   90.00
_cell.angle_beta   90.00
_cell.angle_gamma   90.00
#
_symmetry.space_group_name_H-M   'P 1'
#
loop_
_entity.id
_entity.type
_entity.pdbx_description
1 polymer ?
#
loop_
_entity_poly.entity_id
_entity_poly.type
_entity_poly.pdbx_seq_one_letter_code
_entity_poly.pdbx_strand_id
1 'polypeptide(L)'
;MRVEEGRIPFRGHETWYRSVGDGPGVPLLVLHGGPGSTHLGLTPLEQLGDERRVVLYDQLGSGNSSKPSEPSLWTVELFLAELENVRQALGLEQVHLLGHSWGGMLAQEYALIRPEGLVSLVLSSSLSSAALWREESLRLRAALPSEIREPLDAHEAAGTTDDPEYERAILAFLHRHLCRLDPWPPLVEEVLRSTNLEVYRTMWGPSEAHPTGVLAGWDVTARLGEIHVPALVLCGRYDEATPLQAETIAQGLPDAELVIFEESAHMAPVEETDRYLATVRAFLARVDLRNP
;
A
#
# COMPACT_ATOMS: atom_id res chain seq x y z
N MET A 1 -2.91 -5.92 -24.91
CA MET A 1 -2.13 -4.81 -24.30
C MET A 1 -0.65 -5.12 -24.39
N ARG A 2 0.21 -4.12 -24.60
CA ARG A 2 1.67 -4.28 -24.54
C ARG A 2 2.07 -4.54 -23.08
N VAL A 3 2.96 -5.52 -22.86
CA VAL A 3 3.54 -5.81 -21.54
C VAL A 3 5.04 -5.75 -21.69
N GLU A 4 5.69 -5.07 -20.76
CA GLU A 4 7.13 -4.94 -20.68
C GLU A 4 7.59 -5.14 -19.23
N GLU A 5 8.62 -5.93 -19.04
CA GLU A 5 9.28 -6.11 -17.75
C GLU A 5 10.75 -5.75 -17.87
N GLY A 6 11.32 -5.22 -16.82
CA GLY A 6 12.72 -4.86 -16.82
C GLY A 6 13.27 -4.62 -15.43
N ARG A 7 14.52 -4.17 -15.41
CA ARG A 7 15.24 -3.83 -14.19
C ARG A 7 15.91 -2.48 -14.33
N ILE A 8 15.79 -1.66 -13.31
CA ILE A 8 16.33 -0.31 -13.22
C ILE A 8 17.47 -0.32 -12.20
N PRO A 9 18.69 0.07 -12.58
CA PRO A 9 19.78 0.20 -11.63
C PRO A 9 19.45 1.26 -10.56
N PHE A 10 19.69 0.90 -9.29
CA PHE A 10 19.48 1.81 -8.16
C PHE A 10 20.52 1.53 -7.05
N ARG A 11 21.43 2.45 -6.79
CA ARG A 11 22.45 2.40 -5.72
C ARG A 11 23.24 1.08 -5.61
N GLY A 12 23.61 0.50 -6.75
CA GLY A 12 24.34 -0.78 -6.81
C GLY A 12 23.43 -2.02 -6.75
N HIS A 13 22.13 -1.83 -6.72
CA HIS A 13 21.08 -2.83 -6.77
C HIS A 13 20.21 -2.63 -8.01
N GLU A 14 19.16 -3.42 -8.15
CA GLU A 14 18.19 -3.34 -9.24
C GLU A 14 16.75 -3.37 -8.71
N THR A 15 15.93 -2.43 -9.19
CA THR A 15 14.49 -2.40 -8.99
C THR A 15 13.82 -3.04 -10.19
N TRP A 16 13.03 -4.09 -9.99
CA TRP A 16 12.22 -4.71 -11.03
C TRP A 16 10.91 -3.95 -11.24
N TYR A 17 10.49 -3.82 -12.50
CA TYR A 17 9.22 -3.25 -12.87
C TYR A 17 8.49 -4.07 -13.91
N ARG A 18 7.16 -3.88 -13.95
CA ARG A 18 6.25 -4.37 -14.97
C ARG A 18 5.37 -3.21 -15.45
N SER A 19 5.37 -2.98 -16.76
CA SER A 19 4.61 -1.93 -17.43
C SER A 19 3.59 -2.59 -18.36
N VAL A 20 2.32 -2.19 -18.22
CA VAL A 20 1.22 -2.75 -19.00
C VAL A 20 0.46 -1.62 -19.69
N GLY A 21 0.18 -1.81 -20.99
CA GLY A 21 -0.54 -0.84 -21.80
C GLY A 21 0.33 0.30 -22.32
N ASP A 22 -0.25 1.08 -23.22
CA ASP A 22 0.33 2.26 -23.88
C ASP A 22 -0.77 3.27 -24.26
N GLY A 23 -1.90 3.23 -23.54
CA GLY A 23 -3.00 4.18 -23.73
C GLY A 23 -2.56 5.63 -23.52
N PRO A 24 -3.31 6.61 -24.08
CA PRO A 24 -2.89 8.01 -24.17
C PRO A 24 -3.00 8.80 -22.85
N GLY A 25 -3.67 8.27 -21.83
CA GLY A 25 -3.82 8.95 -20.53
C GLY A 25 -2.51 9.08 -19.79
N VAL A 26 -2.45 9.98 -18.80
CA VAL A 26 -1.30 10.11 -17.91
C VAL A 26 -1.02 8.76 -17.24
N PRO A 27 0.24 8.28 -17.22
CA PRO A 27 0.61 7.00 -16.64
C PRO A 27 0.20 6.86 -15.17
N LEU A 28 -0.13 5.64 -14.76
CA LEU A 28 -0.37 5.26 -13.36
C LEU A 28 0.83 4.50 -12.83
N LEU A 29 1.50 5.05 -11.82
CA LEU A 29 2.56 4.37 -11.08
C LEU A 29 2.01 3.82 -9.76
N VAL A 30 2.27 2.55 -9.50
CA VAL A 30 1.64 1.80 -8.41
C VAL A 30 2.67 1.37 -7.38
N LEU A 31 2.44 1.76 -6.12
CA LEU A 31 3.27 1.43 -4.96
C LEU A 31 2.58 0.36 -4.11
N HIS A 32 3.22 -0.78 -3.96
CA HIS A 32 2.71 -1.87 -3.11
C HIS A 32 2.91 -1.59 -1.62
N GLY A 33 2.20 -2.35 -0.80
CA GLY A 33 2.21 -2.31 0.65
C GLY A 33 3.34 -3.08 1.31
N GLY A 34 3.13 -3.47 2.54
CA GLY A 34 4.05 -4.09 3.47
C GLY A 34 4.44 -3.11 4.58
N PRO A 35 5.67 -2.59 4.65
CA PRO A 35 6.81 -2.68 3.71
C PRO A 35 7.29 -4.12 3.44
N GLY A 36 7.94 -4.33 2.28
CA GLY A 36 8.51 -5.64 1.96
C GLY A 36 7.56 -6.63 1.25
N SER A 37 6.30 -6.22 0.95
CA SER A 37 5.36 -7.01 0.15
C SER A 37 5.72 -7.01 -1.34
N THR A 38 4.77 -7.21 -2.24
CA THR A 38 5.01 -7.26 -3.70
C THR A 38 3.89 -6.57 -4.48
N HIS A 39 4.12 -6.34 -5.77
CA HIS A 39 3.11 -5.81 -6.69
C HIS A 39 1.90 -6.73 -6.89
N LEU A 40 1.99 -8.01 -6.55
CA LEU A 40 1.01 -9.04 -6.91
C LEU A 40 -0.43 -8.68 -6.53
N GLY A 41 -0.66 -8.21 -5.31
CA GLY A 41 -2.00 -7.82 -4.83
C GLY A 41 -2.63 -6.67 -5.61
N LEU A 42 -1.85 -5.97 -6.43
CA LEU A 42 -2.28 -4.82 -7.23
C LEU A 42 -2.32 -5.10 -8.75
N THR A 43 -2.05 -6.35 -9.15
CA THR A 43 -2.13 -6.76 -10.57
C THR A 43 -3.51 -6.56 -11.21
N PRO A 44 -4.66 -6.54 -10.48
CA PRO A 44 -5.93 -6.16 -11.10
C PRO A 44 -5.90 -4.78 -11.78
N LEU A 45 -5.05 -3.84 -11.32
CA LEU A 45 -4.88 -2.51 -11.94
C LEU A 45 -4.30 -2.56 -13.35
N GLU A 46 -3.67 -3.66 -13.76
CA GLU A 46 -3.19 -3.86 -15.14
C GLU A 46 -4.32 -3.74 -16.18
N GLN A 47 -5.56 -3.97 -15.77
CA GLN A 47 -6.74 -3.81 -16.63
C GLN A 47 -6.99 -2.35 -17.07
N LEU A 48 -6.36 -1.37 -16.43
CA LEU A 48 -6.38 0.03 -16.87
C LEU A 48 -5.39 0.31 -18.01
N GLY A 49 -4.62 -0.68 -18.43
CA GLY A 49 -3.61 -0.58 -19.48
C GLY A 49 -4.15 -0.28 -20.88
N ASP A 50 -5.45 -0.41 -21.12
CA ASP A 50 -6.13 0.01 -22.36
C ASP A 50 -6.28 1.53 -22.46
N GLU A 51 -6.30 2.24 -21.33
CA GLU A 51 -6.51 3.69 -21.27
C GLU A 51 -5.22 4.46 -21.01
N ARG A 52 -4.30 3.87 -20.28
CA ARG A 52 -3.02 4.49 -19.86
C ARG A 52 -1.95 3.45 -19.61
N ARG A 53 -0.70 3.88 -19.61
CA ARG A 53 0.39 3.04 -19.16
C ARG A 53 0.29 2.82 -17.64
N VAL A 54 0.20 1.56 -17.19
CA VAL A 54 0.22 1.17 -15.77
C VAL A 54 1.58 0.57 -15.45
N VAL A 55 2.26 1.12 -14.47
CA VAL A 55 3.58 0.66 -14.02
C VAL A 55 3.47 0.18 -12.58
N LEU A 56 3.75 -1.11 -12.38
CA LEU A 56 3.95 -1.72 -11.07
C LEU A 56 5.45 -1.99 -10.90
N TYR A 57 5.97 -1.81 -9.71
CA TYR A 57 7.35 -2.24 -9.42
C TYR A 57 7.42 -2.87 -8.04
N ASP A 58 8.36 -3.80 -7.87
CA ASP A 58 8.70 -4.32 -6.56
C ASP A 58 9.78 -3.40 -5.96
N GLN A 59 9.48 -2.81 -4.81
CA GLN A 59 10.41 -1.95 -4.11
C GLN A 59 11.66 -2.75 -3.69
N LEU A 60 12.78 -2.09 -3.49
CA LEU A 60 14.02 -2.74 -3.05
C LEU A 60 13.77 -3.58 -1.79
N GLY A 61 14.32 -4.77 -1.75
CA GLY A 61 14.05 -5.74 -0.70
C GLY A 61 12.83 -6.62 -0.97
N SER A 62 12.02 -6.34 -1.99
CA SER A 62 10.72 -7.00 -2.24
C SER A 62 10.72 -7.80 -3.55
N GLY A 63 9.85 -8.79 -3.62
CA GLY A 63 9.46 -9.50 -4.84
C GLY A 63 10.62 -9.87 -5.76
N ASN A 64 10.61 -9.35 -6.98
CA ASN A 64 11.59 -9.59 -8.04
C ASN A 64 12.79 -8.62 -8.01
N SER A 65 12.75 -7.58 -7.16
CA SER A 65 13.85 -6.64 -6.97
C SER A 65 15.00 -7.24 -6.18
N SER A 66 16.17 -6.60 -6.19
CA SER A 66 17.31 -6.98 -5.35
C SER A 66 16.91 -6.99 -3.87
N LYS A 67 17.43 -7.99 -3.14
CA LYS A 67 17.15 -8.17 -1.71
C LYS A 67 18.44 -8.12 -0.89
N PRO A 68 19.03 -6.91 -0.72
CA PRO A 68 20.19 -6.78 0.17
C PRO A 68 19.76 -7.11 1.60
N SER A 69 20.63 -7.80 2.34
CA SER A 69 20.45 -8.08 3.77
C SER A 69 21.22 -7.04 4.58
N GLU A 70 20.68 -5.83 4.60
CA GLU A 70 21.30 -4.69 5.27
C GLU A 70 20.21 -3.81 5.91
N PRO A 71 19.82 -4.08 7.16
CA PRO A 71 18.71 -3.39 7.83
C PRO A 71 18.82 -1.87 7.87
N SER A 72 20.05 -1.32 7.83
CA SER A 72 20.29 0.13 7.81
C SER A 72 19.81 0.83 6.53
N LEU A 73 19.54 0.07 5.45
CA LEU A 73 18.99 0.60 4.20
C LEU A 73 17.49 0.96 4.32
N TRP A 74 16.75 0.28 5.18
CA TRP A 74 15.29 0.36 5.19
C TRP A 74 14.82 1.66 5.86
N THR A 75 14.77 2.73 5.08
CA THR A 75 14.31 4.07 5.49
C THR A 75 13.33 4.67 4.49
N VAL A 76 12.51 5.62 4.92
CA VAL A 76 11.57 6.34 4.04
C VAL A 76 12.33 7.05 2.91
N GLU A 77 13.48 7.65 3.22
CA GLU A 77 14.32 8.38 2.26
C GLU A 77 14.87 7.48 1.16
N LEU A 78 15.20 6.20 1.49
CA LEU A 78 15.62 5.23 0.47
C LEU A 78 14.50 5.02 -0.56
N PHE A 79 13.29 4.74 -0.09
CA PHE A 79 12.15 4.43 -0.95
C PHE A 79 11.64 5.65 -1.73
N LEU A 80 11.75 6.85 -1.16
CA LEU A 80 11.51 8.10 -1.90
C LEU A 80 12.51 8.28 -3.05
N ALA A 81 13.79 8.02 -2.79
CA ALA A 81 14.83 8.10 -3.82
C ALA A 81 14.66 7.01 -4.89
N GLU A 82 14.21 5.80 -4.51
CA GLU A 82 13.89 4.72 -5.44
C GLU A 82 12.70 5.08 -6.33
N LEU A 83 11.62 5.59 -5.75
CA LEU A 83 10.44 6.05 -6.48
C LEU A 83 10.80 7.10 -7.54
N GLU A 84 11.60 8.10 -7.17
CA GLU A 84 12.06 9.11 -8.11
C GLU A 84 12.96 8.52 -9.22
N ASN A 85 13.85 7.58 -8.87
CA ASN A 85 14.68 6.85 -9.83
C ASN A 85 13.84 6.05 -10.84
N VAL A 86 12.78 5.38 -10.37
CA VAL A 86 11.84 4.65 -11.24
C VAL A 86 11.12 5.60 -12.19
N ARG A 87 10.62 6.74 -11.70
CA ARG A 87 10.00 7.76 -12.54
C ARG A 87 10.92 8.23 -13.65
N GLN A 88 12.13 8.62 -13.28
CA GLN A 88 13.14 9.14 -14.23
C GLN A 88 13.54 8.09 -15.26
N ALA A 89 13.86 6.88 -14.83
CA ALA A 89 14.32 5.80 -15.71
C ALA A 89 13.23 5.37 -16.73
N LEU A 90 11.96 5.50 -16.37
CA LEU A 90 10.84 5.11 -17.23
C LEU A 90 10.21 6.29 -18.01
N GLY A 91 10.78 7.51 -17.86
CA GLY A 91 10.28 8.72 -18.53
C GLY A 91 8.86 9.12 -18.09
N LEU A 92 8.53 8.92 -16.81
CA LEU A 92 7.22 9.29 -16.24
C LEU A 92 7.25 10.77 -15.79
N GLU A 93 7.30 11.69 -16.75
CA GLU A 93 7.32 13.13 -16.48
C GLU A 93 6.06 13.59 -15.77
N GLN A 94 4.89 13.13 -16.23
CA GLN A 94 3.63 13.27 -15.53
C GLN A 94 3.17 11.89 -15.04
N VAL A 95 2.56 11.84 -13.84
CA VAL A 95 2.14 10.58 -13.25
C VAL A 95 0.99 10.74 -12.27
N HIS A 96 0.02 9.85 -12.36
CA HIS A 96 -0.85 9.52 -11.23
C HIS A 96 -0.14 8.52 -10.35
N LEU A 97 -0.16 8.71 -9.04
CA LEU A 97 0.48 7.83 -8.08
C LEU A 97 -0.57 7.11 -7.23
N LEU A 98 -0.60 5.78 -7.33
CA LEU A 98 -1.44 4.97 -6.46
C LEU A 98 -0.55 4.27 -5.43
N GLY A 99 -0.85 4.47 -4.16
CA GLY A 99 -0.20 3.76 -3.06
C GLY A 99 -1.19 2.95 -2.23
N HIS A 100 -0.87 1.68 -2.03
CA HIS A 100 -1.64 0.76 -1.18
C HIS A 100 -0.91 0.53 0.13
N SER A 101 -1.61 0.69 1.27
CA SER A 101 -1.05 0.44 2.60
C SER A 101 0.22 1.28 2.85
N TRP A 102 1.37 0.67 3.14
CA TRP A 102 2.68 1.34 3.18
C TRP A 102 2.96 2.16 1.91
N GLY A 103 2.60 1.66 0.73
CA GLY A 103 2.72 2.43 -0.51
C GLY A 103 1.96 3.76 -0.47
N GLY A 104 0.84 3.82 0.26
CA GLY A 104 0.10 5.06 0.48
C GLY A 104 0.79 6.02 1.45
N MET A 105 1.50 5.51 2.47
CA MET A 105 2.37 6.34 3.32
C MET A 105 3.50 6.96 2.49
N LEU A 106 4.16 6.14 1.66
CA LEU A 106 5.22 6.59 0.76
C LEU A 106 4.72 7.62 -0.26
N ALA A 107 3.50 7.43 -0.80
CA ALA A 107 2.87 8.37 -1.73
C ALA A 107 2.57 9.72 -1.06
N GLN A 108 2.15 9.74 0.21
CA GLN A 108 1.95 10.97 0.99
C GLN A 108 3.27 11.70 1.21
N GLU A 109 4.33 11.01 1.64
CA GLU A 109 5.66 11.61 1.79
C GLU A 109 6.18 12.18 0.47
N TYR A 110 5.98 11.45 -0.63
CA TYR A 110 6.37 11.92 -1.95
C TYR A 110 5.60 13.17 -2.37
N ALA A 111 4.29 13.24 -2.12
CA ALA A 111 3.49 14.41 -2.42
C ALA A 111 3.89 15.64 -1.58
N LEU A 112 4.31 15.43 -0.32
CA LEU A 112 4.76 16.49 0.59
C LEU A 112 6.06 17.17 0.15
N ILE A 113 6.90 16.50 -0.62
CA ILE A 113 8.08 17.13 -1.24
C ILE A 113 7.75 17.87 -2.55
N ARG A 114 6.47 17.85 -2.96
CA ARG A 114 5.93 18.57 -4.13
C ARG A 114 6.70 18.31 -5.44
N PRO A 115 6.85 17.06 -5.87
CA PRO A 115 7.58 16.73 -7.08
C PRO A 115 6.85 17.28 -8.31
N GLU A 116 7.62 17.78 -9.28
CA GLU A 116 7.04 18.17 -10.56
C GLU A 116 6.39 16.98 -11.26
N GLY A 117 5.26 17.21 -11.94
CA GLY A 117 4.55 16.19 -12.71
C GLY A 117 3.73 15.19 -11.88
N LEU A 118 3.63 15.33 -10.57
CA LEU A 118 2.63 14.57 -9.80
C LEU A 118 1.24 15.17 -10.08
N VAL A 119 0.39 14.40 -10.79
CA VAL A 119 -0.91 14.85 -11.26
C VAL A 119 -2.03 14.57 -10.25
N SER A 120 -2.02 13.41 -9.62
CA SER A 120 -2.96 13.06 -8.54
C SER A 120 -2.45 11.92 -7.67
N LEU A 121 -3.14 11.71 -6.55
CA LEU A 121 -2.93 10.59 -5.63
C LEU A 121 -4.15 9.67 -5.59
N VAL A 122 -3.89 8.36 -5.50
CA VAL A 122 -4.88 7.37 -5.04
C VAL A 122 -4.28 6.70 -3.80
N LEU A 123 -4.90 6.90 -2.66
CA LEU A 123 -4.47 6.36 -1.36
C LEU A 123 -5.43 5.23 -0.98
N SER A 124 -4.98 4.00 -1.17
CA SER A 124 -5.79 2.79 -0.97
C SER A 124 -5.39 2.09 0.30
N SER A 125 -6.34 1.90 1.23
CA SER A 125 -6.13 1.12 2.45
C SER A 125 -4.88 1.56 3.21
N SER A 126 -4.73 2.88 3.45
CA SER A 126 -3.52 3.49 4.00
C SER A 126 -3.82 4.28 5.28
N LEU A 127 -2.78 4.89 5.85
CA LEU A 127 -2.82 5.65 7.09
C LEU A 127 -2.05 6.96 6.93
N SER A 128 -2.30 7.91 7.84
CA SER A 128 -1.50 9.14 7.98
C SER A 128 -0.74 9.21 9.30
N SER A 129 -1.01 8.29 10.23
CA SER A 129 -0.39 8.24 11.57
C SER A 129 -0.24 6.81 12.07
N ALA A 130 0.98 6.39 12.41
CA ALA A 130 1.25 5.11 13.05
C ALA A 130 0.63 5.01 14.45
N ALA A 131 0.48 6.13 15.15
CA ALA A 131 -0.20 6.16 16.45
C ALA A 131 -1.70 5.83 16.31
N LEU A 132 -2.39 6.44 15.33
CA LEU A 132 -3.80 6.14 15.05
C LEU A 132 -3.97 4.70 14.57
N TRP A 133 -3.04 4.19 13.74
CA TRP A 133 -3.05 2.79 13.34
C TRP A 133 -3.02 1.85 14.54
N ARG A 134 -2.09 2.09 15.46
CA ARG A 134 -1.96 1.27 16.68
C ARG A 134 -3.24 1.29 17.51
N GLU A 135 -3.84 2.46 17.70
CA GLU A 135 -5.11 2.59 18.44
C GLU A 135 -6.24 1.78 17.80
N GLU A 136 -6.41 1.92 16.49
CA GLU A 136 -7.43 1.21 15.72
C GLU A 136 -7.18 -0.31 15.66
N SER A 137 -5.93 -0.74 15.49
CA SER A 137 -5.57 -2.16 15.55
C SER A 137 -5.93 -2.78 16.91
N LEU A 138 -5.65 -2.08 18.01
CA LEU A 138 -6.04 -2.54 19.35
C LEU A 138 -7.56 -2.58 19.51
N ARG A 139 -8.28 -1.63 18.93
CA ARG A 139 -9.77 -1.62 18.93
C ARG A 139 -10.33 -2.81 18.15
N LEU A 140 -9.79 -3.10 16.96
CA LEU A 140 -10.20 -4.28 16.17
C LEU A 140 -9.92 -5.58 16.93
N ARG A 141 -8.76 -5.69 17.58
CA ARG A 141 -8.40 -6.85 18.40
C ARG A 141 -9.31 -7.02 19.60
N ALA A 142 -9.67 -5.94 20.29
CA ALA A 142 -10.57 -5.97 21.43
C ALA A 142 -11.98 -6.48 21.05
N ALA A 143 -12.37 -6.36 19.79
CA ALA A 143 -13.64 -6.87 19.27
C ALA A 143 -13.58 -8.35 18.84
N LEU A 144 -12.40 -8.99 18.86
CA LEU A 144 -12.26 -10.41 18.54
C LEU A 144 -12.79 -11.30 19.68
N PRO A 145 -13.29 -12.51 19.36
CA PRO A 145 -13.52 -13.54 20.35
C PRO A 145 -12.26 -13.83 21.18
N SER A 146 -12.45 -14.19 22.47
CA SER A 146 -11.33 -14.42 23.40
C SER A 146 -10.36 -15.48 22.92
N GLU A 147 -10.88 -16.54 22.28
CA GLU A 147 -10.09 -17.65 21.73
C GLU A 147 -9.15 -17.25 20.59
N ILE A 148 -9.35 -16.08 19.97
CA ILE A 148 -8.44 -15.50 18.97
C ILE A 148 -7.56 -14.43 19.62
N ARG A 149 -8.14 -13.55 20.42
CA ARG A 149 -7.43 -12.43 21.01
C ARG A 149 -6.36 -12.84 22.01
N GLU A 150 -6.71 -13.76 22.94
CA GLU A 150 -5.79 -14.14 24.04
C GLU A 150 -4.49 -14.77 23.54
N PRO A 151 -4.47 -15.69 22.54
CA PRO A 151 -3.23 -16.15 21.93
C PRO A 151 -2.40 -15.05 21.28
N LEU A 152 -3.04 -14.11 20.55
CA LEU A 152 -2.32 -12.98 19.94
C LEU A 152 -1.61 -12.15 21.00
N ASP A 153 -2.32 -11.75 22.05
CA ASP A 153 -1.79 -10.91 23.12
C ASP A 153 -0.68 -11.63 23.90
N ALA A 154 -0.87 -12.92 24.22
CA ALA A 154 0.08 -13.71 24.98
C ALA A 154 1.40 -13.95 24.23
N HIS A 155 1.33 -14.36 22.96
CA HIS A 155 2.52 -14.65 22.16
C HIS A 155 3.31 -13.38 21.79
N GLU A 156 2.62 -12.27 21.53
CA GLU A 156 3.29 -10.99 21.27
C GLU A 156 4.00 -10.47 22.53
N ALA A 157 3.36 -10.57 23.69
CA ALA A 157 3.99 -10.19 24.97
C ALA A 157 5.20 -11.08 25.31
N ALA A 158 5.16 -12.37 24.92
CA ALA A 158 6.23 -13.33 25.15
C ALA A 158 7.32 -13.30 24.07
N GLY A 159 7.10 -12.63 22.92
CA GLY A 159 8.01 -12.67 21.77
C GLY A 159 8.03 -14.04 21.06
N THR A 160 6.95 -14.82 21.14
CA THR A 160 6.83 -16.19 20.59
C THR A 160 5.86 -16.23 19.39
N THR A 161 5.98 -15.27 18.50
CA THR A 161 5.09 -15.12 17.33
C THR A 161 5.29 -16.18 16.24
N ASP A 162 6.26 -17.08 16.40
CA ASP A 162 6.48 -18.25 15.53
C ASP A 162 5.72 -19.51 16.03
N ASP A 163 4.90 -19.39 17.10
CA ASP A 163 4.12 -20.50 17.63
C ASP A 163 2.92 -20.81 16.74
N PRO A 164 2.58 -22.10 16.46
CA PRO A 164 1.42 -22.46 15.66
C PRO A 164 0.06 -21.98 16.23
N GLU A 165 -0.02 -21.70 17.53
CA GLU A 165 -1.22 -21.10 18.12
C GLU A 165 -1.37 -19.64 17.69
N TYR A 166 -0.27 -18.88 17.68
CA TYR A 166 -0.26 -17.52 17.15
C TYR A 166 -0.60 -17.49 15.66
N GLU A 167 0.00 -18.40 14.85
CA GLU A 167 -0.32 -18.48 13.42
C GLU A 167 -1.81 -18.69 13.15
N ARG A 168 -2.46 -19.58 13.90
CA ARG A 168 -3.93 -19.79 13.77
C ARG A 168 -4.72 -18.55 14.16
N ALA A 169 -4.33 -17.87 15.22
CA ALA A 169 -5.01 -16.68 15.71
C ALA A 169 -4.84 -15.49 14.74
N ILE A 170 -3.61 -15.28 14.20
CA ILE A 170 -3.37 -14.21 13.24
C ILE A 170 -4.10 -14.47 11.92
N LEU A 171 -4.14 -15.70 11.43
CA LEU A 171 -4.93 -16.04 10.25
C LEU A 171 -6.41 -15.71 10.44
N ALA A 172 -6.97 -15.97 11.62
CA ALA A 172 -8.36 -15.64 11.92
C ALA A 172 -8.61 -14.11 11.95
N PHE A 173 -7.62 -13.31 12.36
CA PHE A 173 -7.65 -11.84 12.24
C PHE A 173 -7.58 -11.42 10.77
N LEU A 174 -6.64 -11.96 10.02
CA LEU A 174 -6.42 -11.62 8.60
C LEU A 174 -7.63 -11.98 7.72
N HIS A 175 -8.35 -13.07 8.02
CA HIS A 175 -9.62 -13.40 7.34
C HIS A 175 -10.73 -12.38 7.59
N ARG A 176 -10.63 -11.56 8.61
CA ARG A 176 -11.59 -10.50 8.90
C ARG A 176 -11.18 -9.16 8.31
N HIS A 177 -9.89 -8.85 8.36
CA HIS A 177 -9.38 -7.49 8.19
C HIS A 177 -8.38 -7.31 7.05
N LEU A 178 -7.80 -8.41 6.52
CA LEU A 178 -6.95 -8.38 5.32
C LEU A 178 -7.76 -8.74 4.07
N CYS A 179 -8.36 -9.93 4.03
CA CYS A 179 -9.15 -10.41 2.91
C CYS A 179 -10.27 -11.35 3.40
N ARG A 180 -11.51 -11.02 3.06
CA ARG A 180 -12.73 -11.73 3.55
C ARG A 180 -13.22 -12.81 2.60
N LEU A 181 -12.58 -12.97 1.43
CA LEU A 181 -12.91 -14.07 0.53
C LEU A 181 -12.55 -15.41 1.17
N ASP A 182 -13.42 -16.41 1.01
CA ASP A 182 -13.22 -17.77 1.54
C ASP A 182 -13.60 -18.79 0.46
N PRO A 183 -12.68 -19.64 -0.02
CA PRO A 183 -11.24 -19.61 0.29
C PRO A 183 -10.53 -18.36 -0.26
N TRP A 184 -9.38 -18.02 0.31
CA TRP A 184 -8.56 -16.95 -0.25
C TRP A 184 -8.15 -17.27 -1.69
N PRO A 185 -8.18 -16.29 -2.59
CA PRO A 185 -7.56 -16.44 -3.89
C PRO A 185 -6.06 -16.77 -3.75
N PRO A 186 -5.49 -17.64 -4.61
CA PRO A 186 -4.07 -17.97 -4.58
C PRO A 186 -3.14 -16.77 -4.60
N LEU A 187 -3.59 -15.67 -5.19
CA LEU A 187 -2.89 -14.39 -5.22
C LEU A 187 -2.66 -13.80 -3.80
N VAL A 188 -3.65 -13.87 -2.92
CA VAL A 188 -3.56 -13.36 -1.54
C VAL A 188 -2.56 -14.18 -0.74
N GLU A 189 -2.63 -15.51 -0.85
CA GLU A 189 -1.66 -16.41 -0.21
C GLU A 189 -0.23 -16.15 -0.69
N GLU A 190 -0.05 -15.90 -1.99
CA GLU A 190 1.26 -15.60 -2.58
C GLU A 190 1.81 -14.27 -2.06
N VAL A 191 0.99 -13.23 -1.94
CA VAL A 191 1.38 -11.92 -1.36
C VAL A 191 1.93 -12.11 0.04
N LEU A 192 1.23 -12.85 0.91
CA LEU A 192 1.68 -13.11 2.28
C LEU A 192 2.99 -13.90 2.31
N ARG A 193 3.07 -14.99 1.53
CA ARG A 193 4.24 -15.87 1.48
C ARG A 193 5.50 -15.17 0.94
N SER A 194 5.34 -14.24 0.00
CA SER A 194 6.44 -13.54 -0.66
C SER A 194 6.91 -12.29 0.08
N THR A 195 6.24 -11.88 1.14
CA THR A 195 6.62 -10.71 1.94
C THR A 195 7.98 -10.93 2.59
N ASN A 196 8.90 -9.97 2.40
CA ASN A 196 10.20 -9.96 3.06
C ASN A 196 10.07 -9.50 4.51
N LEU A 197 10.12 -10.45 5.43
CA LEU A 197 9.95 -10.18 6.87
C LEU A 197 11.12 -9.37 7.47
N GLU A 198 12.31 -9.34 6.87
CA GLU A 198 13.40 -8.47 7.34
C GLU A 198 13.03 -7.00 7.13
N VAL A 199 12.60 -6.64 5.92
CA VAL A 199 12.12 -5.29 5.58
C VAL A 199 10.93 -4.92 6.45
N TYR A 200 9.93 -5.80 6.52
CA TYR A 200 8.72 -5.59 7.29
C TYR A 200 9.02 -5.31 8.77
N ARG A 201 9.77 -6.20 9.43
CA ARG A 201 10.10 -6.08 10.86
C ARG A 201 10.97 -4.86 11.17
N THR A 202 11.90 -4.51 10.28
CA THR A 202 12.77 -3.34 10.47
C THR A 202 11.99 -2.04 10.35
N MET A 203 11.10 -1.93 9.37
CA MET A 203 10.37 -0.70 9.12
C MET A 203 9.11 -0.57 9.96
N TRP A 204 8.31 -1.62 10.05
CA TRP A 204 7.05 -1.61 10.78
C TRP A 204 7.20 -2.19 12.20
N GLY A 205 7.49 -3.45 12.31
CA GLY A 205 7.61 -4.15 13.59
C GLY A 205 7.22 -5.62 13.48
N PRO A 206 7.07 -6.30 14.63
CA PRO A 206 6.82 -7.74 14.65
C PRO A 206 5.40 -8.13 14.21
N SER A 207 4.43 -7.22 14.31
CA SER A 207 3.04 -7.45 13.91
C SER A 207 2.34 -6.14 13.56
N GLU A 208 1.16 -6.24 12.93
CA GLU A 208 0.33 -5.09 12.54
C GLU A 208 -0.03 -4.18 13.73
N ALA A 209 -0.28 -4.73 14.91
CA ALA A 209 -0.65 -3.95 16.09
C ALA A 209 0.54 -3.33 16.83
N HIS A 210 1.78 -3.70 16.47
CA HIS A 210 2.98 -3.26 17.19
C HIS A 210 4.01 -2.57 16.27
N PRO A 211 3.71 -1.35 15.79
CA PRO A 211 4.65 -0.55 15.01
C PRO A 211 5.80 -0.08 15.92
N THR A 212 6.89 -0.82 15.93
CA THR A 212 8.09 -0.55 16.73
C THR A 212 9.35 -0.30 15.89
N GLY A 213 9.22 -0.43 14.56
CA GLY A 213 10.29 -0.20 13.60
C GLY A 213 10.51 1.29 13.29
N VAL A 214 11.16 1.55 12.17
CA VAL A 214 11.48 2.91 11.70
C VAL A 214 10.24 3.80 11.61
N LEU A 215 9.08 3.22 11.29
CA LEU A 215 7.81 3.92 11.11
C LEU A 215 7.01 4.12 12.42
N ALA A 216 7.52 3.68 13.57
CA ALA A 216 6.78 3.72 14.84
C ALA A 216 6.28 5.13 15.24
N GLY A 217 7.04 6.17 14.89
CA GLY A 217 6.68 7.57 15.16
C GLY A 217 6.21 8.34 13.92
N TRP A 218 5.95 7.64 12.81
CA TRP A 218 5.54 8.29 11.57
C TRP A 218 4.14 8.89 11.68
N ASP A 219 4.03 10.19 11.37
CA ASP A 219 2.79 10.94 11.38
C ASP A 219 2.91 12.15 10.44
N VAL A 220 2.07 12.19 9.41
CA VAL A 220 1.95 13.30 8.46
C VAL A 220 0.58 13.98 8.54
N THR A 221 -0.27 13.59 9.48
CA THR A 221 -1.66 14.05 9.57
C THR A 221 -1.76 15.58 9.57
N ALA A 222 -0.93 16.26 10.36
CA ALA A 222 -0.91 17.71 10.43
C ALA A 222 -0.43 18.40 9.14
N ARG A 223 0.21 17.64 8.24
CA ARG A 223 0.79 18.13 6.98
C ARG A 223 -0.05 17.79 5.75
N LEU A 224 -1.13 17.00 5.89
CA LEU A 224 -1.99 16.64 4.76
C LEU A 224 -2.51 17.86 3.99
N GLY A 225 -2.78 18.97 4.68
CA GLY A 225 -3.18 20.24 4.07
C GLY A 225 -2.14 20.87 3.12
N GLU A 226 -0.90 20.39 3.10
CA GLU A 226 0.16 20.83 2.19
C GLU A 226 0.11 20.10 0.82
N ILE A 227 -0.66 19.02 0.70
CA ILE A 227 -0.82 18.21 -0.52
C ILE A 227 -1.97 18.80 -1.33
N HIS A 228 -1.65 19.44 -2.45
CA HIS A 228 -2.62 20.19 -3.25
C HIS A 228 -3.09 19.48 -4.53
N VAL A 229 -2.52 18.31 -4.84
CA VAL A 229 -2.99 17.52 -5.98
C VAL A 229 -4.33 16.84 -5.64
N PRO A 230 -5.24 16.65 -6.61
CA PRO A 230 -6.46 15.89 -6.39
C PRO A 230 -6.17 14.49 -5.83
N ALA A 231 -6.95 14.05 -4.86
CA ALA A 231 -6.75 12.76 -4.22
C ALA A 231 -8.03 11.92 -4.17
N LEU A 232 -7.86 10.60 -4.32
CA LEU A 232 -8.89 9.61 -4.08
C LEU A 232 -8.45 8.72 -2.92
N VAL A 233 -9.23 8.68 -1.86
CA VAL A 233 -8.98 7.84 -0.68
C VAL A 233 -9.92 6.65 -0.70
N LEU A 234 -9.38 5.45 -0.65
CA LEU A 234 -10.09 4.18 -0.77
C LEU A 234 -9.84 3.30 0.46
N CYS A 235 -10.88 2.63 0.94
CA CYS A 235 -10.78 1.77 2.11
C CYS A 235 -11.90 0.71 2.06
N GLY A 236 -11.62 -0.50 2.53
CA GLY A 236 -12.67 -1.49 2.82
C GLY A 236 -13.40 -1.18 4.12
N ARG A 237 -14.67 -1.61 4.23
CA ARG A 237 -15.46 -1.45 5.46
C ARG A 237 -14.84 -2.21 6.64
N TYR A 238 -14.22 -3.33 6.36
CA TYR A 238 -13.65 -4.26 7.36
C TYR A 238 -12.13 -4.22 7.41
N ASP A 239 -11.55 -3.22 6.76
CA ASP A 239 -10.11 -3.02 6.62
C ASP A 239 -9.39 -2.86 7.98
N GLU A 240 -8.18 -3.39 8.09
CA GLU A 240 -7.28 -3.08 9.20
C GLU A 240 -6.79 -1.62 9.15
N ALA A 241 -6.62 -1.05 7.94
CA ALA A 241 -6.54 0.39 7.72
C ALA A 241 -7.95 1.00 7.79
N THR A 242 -8.51 1.08 8.98
CA THR A 242 -9.94 1.30 9.22
C THR A 242 -10.53 2.50 8.49
N PRO A 243 -11.86 2.54 8.28
CA PRO A 243 -12.53 3.72 7.73
C PRO A 243 -12.19 5.03 8.44
N LEU A 244 -11.93 5.01 9.75
CA LEU A 244 -11.50 6.19 10.50
C LEU A 244 -10.17 6.75 9.99
N GLN A 245 -9.23 5.89 9.59
CA GLN A 245 -7.95 6.33 9.01
C GLN A 245 -8.16 6.96 7.63
N ALA A 246 -8.97 6.32 6.79
CA ALA A 246 -9.32 6.86 5.48
C ALA A 246 -10.06 8.22 5.59
N GLU A 247 -10.99 8.33 6.53
CA GLU A 247 -11.70 9.58 6.84
C GLU A 247 -10.72 10.67 7.33
N THR A 248 -9.76 10.31 8.19
CA THR A 248 -8.73 11.24 8.68
C THR A 248 -7.88 11.78 7.53
N ILE A 249 -7.45 10.92 6.62
CA ILE A 249 -6.71 11.33 5.43
C ILE A 249 -7.57 12.25 4.55
N ALA A 250 -8.80 11.83 4.22
CA ALA A 250 -9.67 12.58 3.33
C ALA A 250 -10.04 13.97 3.89
N GLN A 251 -10.25 14.08 5.19
CA GLN A 251 -10.53 15.35 5.86
C GLN A 251 -9.31 16.27 5.94
N GLY A 252 -8.10 15.71 5.98
CA GLY A 252 -6.87 16.48 6.02
C GLY A 252 -6.44 17.04 4.65
N LEU A 253 -6.84 16.40 3.58
CA LEU A 253 -6.48 16.78 2.21
C LEU A 253 -7.42 17.87 1.66
N PRO A 254 -6.91 18.90 0.94
CA PRO A 254 -7.73 20.00 0.42
C PRO A 254 -8.72 19.61 -0.68
N ASP A 255 -8.36 18.65 -1.55
CA ASP A 255 -9.18 18.15 -2.67
C ASP A 255 -9.19 16.62 -2.67
N ALA A 256 -10.04 16.02 -1.85
CA ALA A 256 -10.13 14.57 -1.70
C ALA A 256 -11.55 14.03 -1.87
N GLU A 257 -11.64 12.90 -2.55
CA GLU A 257 -12.82 12.05 -2.60
C GLU A 257 -12.58 10.80 -1.72
N LEU A 258 -13.57 10.39 -0.93
CA LEU A 258 -13.52 9.18 -0.11
C LEU A 258 -14.51 8.15 -0.61
N VAL A 259 -14.06 6.91 -0.80
CA VAL A 259 -14.93 5.77 -1.14
C VAL A 259 -14.64 4.60 -0.22
N ILE A 260 -15.69 4.09 0.42
CA ILE A 260 -15.66 2.88 1.24
C ILE A 260 -16.25 1.72 0.44
N PHE A 261 -15.51 0.61 0.37
CA PHE A 261 -15.94 -0.65 -0.23
C PHE A 261 -16.63 -1.48 0.84
N GLU A 262 -17.95 -1.61 0.75
CA GLU A 262 -18.80 -2.10 1.84
C GLU A 262 -18.62 -3.60 2.11
N GLU A 263 -18.13 -4.39 1.15
CA GLU A 263 -17.95 -5.83 1.27
C GLU A 263 -16.48 -6.24 1.45
N SER A 264 -15.54 -5.28 1.37
CA SER A 264 -14.11 -5.54 1.39
C SER A 264 -13.45 -5.25 2.74
N ALA A 265 -12.30 -5.88 2.93
CA ALA A 265 -11.28 -5.54 3.92
C ALA A 265 -10.09 -4.81 3.24
N HIS A 266 -8.86 -5.14 3.60
CA HIS A 266 -7.64 -4.49 3.13
C HIS A 266 -7.37 -4.70 1.62
N MET A 267 -7.83 -5.83 1.08
CA MET A 267 -7.57 -6.23 -0.30
C MET A 267 -8.73 -5.89 -1.25
N ALA A 268 -9.34 -4.70 -1.09
CA ALA A 268 -10.42 -4.24 -1.98
C ALA A 268 -10.12 -4.37 -3.50
N PRO A 269 -8.86 -4.19 -3.99
CA PRO A 269 -8.52 -4.46 -5.39
C PRO A 269 -8.79 -5.91 -5.83
N VAL A 270 -8.82 -6.85 -4.89
CA VAL A 270 -9.06 -8.28 -5.14
C VAL A 270 -10.48 -8.67 -4.75
N GLU A 271 -11.03 -8.12 -3.67
CA GLU A 271 -12.32 -8.48 -3.10
C GLU A 271 -13.51 -7.88 -3.88
N GLU A 272 -13.40 -6.61 -4.31
CA GLU A 272 -14.40 -5.90 -5.13
C GLU A 272 -13.75 -5.35 -6.41
N THR A 273 -13.02 -6.17 -7.15
CA THR A 273 -12.16 -5.79 -8.27
C THR A 273 -12.87 -4.88 -9.28
N ASP A 274 -14.05 -5.25 -9.77
CA ASP A 274 -14.76 -4.49 -10.82
C ASP A 274 -15.15 -3.09 -10.32
N ARG A 275 -15.66 -3.00 -9.09
CA ARG A 275 -16.03 -1.72 -8.47
C ARG A 275 -14.80 -0.87 -8.16
N TYR A 276 -13.72 -1.50 -7.68
CA TYR A 276 -12.46 -0.84 -7.42
C TYR A 276 -11.88 -0.20 -8.69
N LEU A 277 -11.77 -0.98 -9.76
CA LEU A 277 -11.27 -0.51 -11.05
C LEU A 277 -12.17 0.58 -11.65
N ALA A 278 -13.49 0.43 -11.59
CA ALA A 278 -14.42 1.46 -12.07
C ALA A 278 -14.25 2.78 -11.30
N THR A 279 -14.03 2.72 -9.99
CA THR A 279 -13.82 3.89 -9.12
C THR A 279 -12.51 4.59 -9.47
N VAL A 280 -11.40 3.85 -9.55
CA VAL A 280 -10.08 4.40 -9.91
C VAL A 280 -10.12 5.00 -11.31
N ARG A 281 -10.66 4.26 -12.30
CA ARG A 281 -10.82 4.71 -13.69
C ARG A 281 -11.57 6.04 -13.78
N ALA A 282 -12.72 6.14 -13.11
CA ALA A 282 -13.54 7.36 -13.14
C ALA A 282 -12.82 8.56 -12.53
N PHE A 283 -12.07 8.37 -11.45
CA PHE A 283 -11.29 9.43 -10.83
C PHE A 283 -10.17 9.91 -11.76
N LEU A 284 -9.33 8.99 -12.26
CA LEU A 284 -8.21 9.33 -13.13
C LEU A 284 -8.67 10.06 -14.41
N ALA A 285 -9.75 9.58 -15.05
CA ALA A 285 -10.31 10.24 -16.23
C ALA A 285 -10.80 11.68 -15.94
N ARG A 286 -11.41 11.92 -14.77
CA ARG A 286 -11.82 13.28 -14.39
C ARG A 286 -10.64 14.22 -14.17
N VAL A 287 -9.54 13.70 -13.60
CA VAL A 287 -8.32 14.48 -13.36
C VAL A 287 -7.63 14.81 -14.68
N ASP A 288 -7.52 13.84 -15.61
CA ASP A 288 -6.96 14.06 -16.95
C ASP A 288 -7.70 15.17 -17.70
N LEU A 289 -9.03 15.22 -17.60
CA LEU A 289 -9.84 16.27 -18.23
C LEU A 289 -9.61 17.68 -17.66
N ARG A 290 -9.12 17.77 -16.41
CA ARG A 290 -8.80 19.07 -15.77
C ARG A 290 -7.38 19.57 -16.11
N ASN A 291 -6.52 18.66 -16.57
CA ASN A 291 -5.10 18.92 -16.88
C ASN A 291 -4.76 18.43 -18.32
N PRO A 292 -5.36 19.04 -19.36
CA PRO A 292 -5.23 18.59 -20.75
C PRO A 292 -3.80 18.79 -21.31
#